data_1087c230d1967a491e748ff8b84738fd
#
_entry.id   1087c230d1967a491e748ff8b84738fd
#
_cell.length_a   1.000
_cell.length_b   1.000
_cell.length_c   1.000
_cell.angle_alpha   90.00
_cell.angle_beta   90.00
_cell.angle_gamma   90.00
#
_symmetry.space_group_name_H-M   'P 1'
#
loop_
_entity.id
_entity.type
_entity.pdbx_description
1 polymer ?
#
loop_
_entity_poly.entity_id
_entity_poly.type
_entity_poly.pdbx_seq_one_letter_code
_entity_poly.pdbx_strand_id
1 'polypeptide(L)'
;MIRGGREQSMLNRAADYFHDFHCLAGACPHTCCAGWEVVLDEETALRYFQVPGALGEKLRSVIQADAEGDFCFPLRGGRCPFLNEENLCEIHLQLGEAATSVTCRSHPRFIEDYGAFREITLSAACPAANELLLGSREKLTFSSWEDEERSEPADPWLEGLTALRTRMLSILTDRKAPLRRRLTDFLLLAWQAQALLDEEQGEALGDLARTWGPQALECGAGPGLFPWALRVLGELEVLEADWRTLLRRGEETAPARGDEALLERVACYFAFRHLLKAVNDGDLLGRAQLCVLAVLTVERLTPVCGGLGEALRRFCREIEHSEENLEALLEAFCQREELSLVCFFRELCLS
;
A
#
# COMPACT_ATOMS: atom_id res chain seq x y z
N MET A 1 29.40 -35.12 7.10
CA MET A 1 28.50 -35.19 5.93
C MET A 1 27.53 -34.02 6.09
N ILE A 2 27.85 -32.91 5.46
CA ILE A 2 26.99 -31.72 5.41
C ILE A 2 25.92 -32.09 4.39
N ARG A 3 24.66 -32.24 4.85
CA ARG A 3 23.51 -32.39 3.95
C ARG A 3 23.41 -31.07 3.18
N GLY A 4 23.71 -31.10 1.89
CA GLY A 4 23.48 -30.02 0.99
C GLY A 4 21.99 -29.69 1.01
N GLY A 5 21.63 -28.56 1.63
CA GLY A 5 20.33 -27.96 1.46
C GLY A 5 20.16 -27.71 -0.05
N ARG A 6 19.06 -28.14 -0.63
CA ARG A 6 18.69 -27.71 -1.98
C ARG A 6 18.59 -26.20 -1.93
N GLU A 7 19.40 -25.53 -2.70
CA GLU A 7 19.22 -24.11 -2.97
C GLU A 7 17.79 -23.96 -3.52
N GLN A 8 16.95 -23.22 -2.80
CA GLN A 8 15.56 -22.99 -3.23
C GLN A 8 15.54 -21.73 -4.09
N SER A 9 14.79 -21.77 -5.18
CA SER A 9 14.47 -20.59 -5.99
C SER A 9 13.64 -19.59 -5.18
N MET A 10 13.77 -18.29 -5.50
CA MET A 10 12.99 -17.24 -4.86
C MET A 10 11.53 -17.35 -5.31
N LEU A 11 10.62 -17.44 -4.34
CA LEU A 11 9.19 -17.47 -4.59
C LEU A 11 8.64 -16.05 -4.59
N ASN A 12 8.11 -15.59 -5.71
CA ASN A 12 7.38 -14.33 -5.82
C ASN A 12 5.89 -14.54 -5.61
N ARG A 13 5.20 -13.60 -4.97
CA ARG A 13 3.75 -13.61 -4.73
C ARG A 13 3.14 -12.27 -5.10
N ALA A 14 2.01 -12.27 -5.76
CA ALA A 14 1.26 -11.06 -6.10
C ALA A 14 -0.24 -11.35 -6.22
N ALA A 15 -1.06 -10.29 -6.27
CA ALA A 15 -2.46 -10.41 -6.60
C ALA A 15 -2.67 -11.01 -8.01
N ASP A 16 -3.78 -11.70 -8.22
CA ASP A 16 -4.12 -12.43 -9.45
C ASP A 16 -4.08 -11.57 -10.72
N TYR A 17 -4.37 -10.29 -10.60
CA TYR A 17 -4.34 -9.32 -11.71
C TYR A 17 -2.94 -8.76 -12.03
N PHE A 18 -1.92 -9.16 -11.29
CA PHE A 18 -0.56 -8.56 -11.42
C PHE A 18 0.00 -8.67 -12.84
N HIS A 19 -0.17 -9.82 -13.49
CA HIS A 19 0.36 -10.08 -14.82
C HIS A 19 -0.44 -9.38 -15.95
N ASP A 20 -1.64 -8.88 -15.64
CA ASP A 20 -2.47 -8.12 -16.58
C ASP A 20 -2.12 -6.63 -16.61
N PHE A 21 -1.17 -6.21 -15.76
CA PHE A 21 -0.79 -4.80 -15.68
C PHE A 21 -0.03 -4.33 -16.92
N HIS A 22 -0.56 -3.28 -17.52
CA HIS A 22 0.08 -2.54 -18.61
C HIS A 22 0.01 -1.03 -18.32
N CYS A 23 1.15 -0.34 -18.43
CA CYS A 23 1.20 1.10 -18.26
C CYS A 23 0.42 1.81 -19.38
N LEU A 24 -0.39 2.81 -19.02
CA LEU A 24 -1.15 3.64 -19.97
C LEU A 24 -0.28 4.63 -20.74
N ALA A 25 0.98 4.80 -20.34
CA ALA A 25 1.94 5.72 -20.95
C ALA A 25 1.36 7.13 -21.14
N GLY A 26 1.41 7.69 -22.35
CA GLY A 26 0.88 9.03 -22.68
C GLY A 26 -0.63 9.19 -22.49
N ALA A 27 -1.39 8.10 -22.43
CA ALA A 27 -2.84 8.15 -22.16
C ALA A 27 -3.17 8.19 -20.66
N CYS A 28 -2.18 8.13 -19.77
CA CYS A 28 -2.40 8.11 -18.33
C CYS A 28 -2.92 9.47 -17.83
N PRO A 29 -4.10 9.53 -17.18
CA PRO A 29 -4.64 10.79 -16.66
C PRO A 29 -3.86 11.33 -15.45
N HIS A 30 -3.11 10.47 -14.76
CA HIS A 30 -2.32 10.79 -13.57
C HIS A 30 -0.91 10.22 -13.72
N THR A 31 -0.09 10.88 -14.57
CA THR A 31 1.26 10.39 -14.83
C THR A 31 2.12 10.31 -13.56
N CYS A 32 2.81 9.19 -13.37
CA CYS A 32 3.78 9.01 -12.28
C CYS A 32 5.03 9.89 -12.43
N CYS A 33 5.22 10.57 -13.57
CA CYS A 33 6.31 11.53 -13.80
C CYS A 33 5.93 12.96 -13.36
N ALA A 34 4.98 13.12 -12.44
CA ALA A 34 4.55 14.41 -11.92
C ALA A 34 4.22 14.33 -10.42
N GLY A 35 4.48 15.43 -9.69
CA GLY A 35 4.11 15.59 -8.29
C GLY A 35 5.07 14.97 -7.27
N TRP A 36 6.21 14.42 -7.69
CA TRP A 36 7.26 13.89 -6.80
C TRP A 36 8.60 13.83 -7.53
N GLU A 37 9.69 14.01 -6.79
CA GLU A 37 11.05 13.92 -7.32
C GLU A 37 11.40 12.46 -7.61
N VAL A 38 12.13 12.23 -8.70
CA VAL A 38 12.57 10.89 -9.07
C VAL A 38 13.98 10.67 -8.56
N VAL A 39 14.12 9.91 -7.51
CA VAL A 39 15.42 9.47 -7.00
C VAL A 39 16.04 8.48 -8.01
N LEU A 40 17.32 8.65 -8.24
CA LEU A 40 18.13 7.84 -9.16
C LEU A 40 19.05 6.92 -8.36
N ASP A 41 19.06 5.65 -8.67
CA ASP A 41 20.11 4.77 -8.19
C ASP A 41 21.47 5.21 -8.76
N GLU A 42 22.54 5.02 -7.97
CA GLU A 42 23.88 5.49 -8.31
C GLU A 42 24.37 4.94 -9.65
N GLU A 43 24.11 3.68 -9.94
CA GLU A 43 24.51 3.05 -11.20
C GLU A 43 23.85 3.74 -12.39
N THR A 44 22.54 4.04 -12.29
CA THR A 44 21.81 4.75 -13.34
C THR A 44 22.32 6.19 -13.49
N ALA A 45 22.57 6.91 -12.37
CA ALA A 45 23.12 8.26 -12.42
C ALA A 45 24.48 8.28 -13.12
N LEU A 46 25.40 7.36 -12.79
CA LEU A 46 26.70 7.22 -13.43
C LEU A 46 26.58 6.91 -14.92
N ARG A 47 25.65 6.05 -15.32
CA ARG A 47 25.37 5.79 -16.75
C ARG A 47 24.89 7.04 -17.47
N TYR A 48 24.01 7.82 -16.86
CA TYR A 48 23.48 9.05 -17.44
C TYR A 48 24.54 10.10 -17.69
N PHE A 49 25.54 10.23 -16.83
CA PHE A 49 26.68 11.12 -17.06
C PHE A 49 27.50 10.74 -18.31
N GLN A 50 27.45 9.49 -18.76
CA GLN A 50 28.18 8.99 -19.93
C GLN A 50 27.35 9.03 -21.23
N VAL A 51 26.07 9.35 -21.20
CA VAL A 51 25.21 9.43 -22.39
C VAL A 51 25.71 10.54 -23.31
N PRO A 52 25.99 10.25 -24.59
CA PRO A 52 26.44 11.25 -25.55
C PRO A 52 25.31 12.10 -26.11
N GLY A 53 25.66 13.22 -26.75
CA GLY A 53 24.73 14.07 -27.50
C GLY A 53 23.80 14.91 -26.64
N ALA A 54 22.76 15.46 -27.24
CA ALA A 54 21.87 16.43 -26.63
C ALA A 54 21.12 15.88 -25.41
N LEU A 55 20.70 14.61 -25.43
CA LEU A 55 20.09 13.97 -24.28
C LEU A 55 21.06 13.87 -23.10
N GLY A 56 22.31 13.50 -23.37
CA GLY A 56 23.35 13.42 -22.34
C GLY A 56 23.68 14.81 -21.73
N GLU A 57 23.70 15.86 -22.54
CA GLU A 57 23.85 17.24 -22.07
C GLU A 57 22.67 17.64 -21.16
N LYS A 58 21.45 17.32 -21.56
CA LYS A 58 20.25 17.56 -20.76
C LYS A 58 20.30 16.79 -19.44
N LEU A 59 20.67 15.48 -19.46
CA LEU A 59 20.81 14.65 -18.25
C LEU A 59 21.80 15.28 -17.27
N ARG A 60 23.02 15.59 -17.71
CA ARG A 60 24.05 16.25 -16.87
C ARG A 60 23.63 17.61 -16.32
N SER A 61 22.79 18.34 -17.02
CA SER A 61 22.31 19.67 -16.60
C SER A 61 21.13 19.60 -15.60
N VAL A 62 20.47 18.46 -15.52
CA VAL A 62 19.25 18.27 -14.73
C VAL A 62 19.50 17.49 -13.45
N ILE A 63 20.35 16.47 -13.49
CA ILE A 63 20.69 15.66 -12.31
C ILE A 63 21.27 16.52 -11.21
N GLN A 64 20.72 16.42 -10.00
CA GLN A 64 21.15 17.12 -8.80
C GLN A 64 21.24 16.14 -7.64
N ALA A 65 21.98 16.51 -6.59
CA ALA A 65 21.91 15.81 -5.31
C ALA A 65 20.79 16.46 -4.47
N ASP A 66 19.97 15.66 -3.83
CA ASP A 66 18.99 16.10 -2.84
C ASP A 66 19.64 16.45 -1.49
N ALA A 67 18.83 16.67 -0.44
CA ALA A 67 19.31 17.04 0.88
C ALA A 67 20.08 15.90 1.58
N GLU A 68 19.76 14.66 1.26
CA GLU A 68 20.38 13.42 1.74
C GLU A 68 21.65 13.07 0.95
N GLY A 69 21.86 13.71 -0.20
CA GLY A 69 23.01 13.50 -1.09
C GLY A 69 22.74 12.49 -2.21
N ASP A 70 21.51 12.02 -2.34
CA ASP A 70 21.10 11.10 -3.40
C ASP A 70 20.89 11.85 -4.73
N PHE A 71 21.22 11.20 -5.84
CA PHE A 71 20.93 11.77 -7.15
C PHE A 71 19.45 11.79 -7.44
N CYS A 72 18.92 12.91 -7.94
CA CYS A 72 17.52 13.01 -8.31
C CYS A 72 17.27 13.85 -9.58
N PHE A 73 16.06 13.74 -10.13
CA PHE A 73 15.49 14.67 -11.09
C PHE A 73 14.55 15.63 -10.37
N PRO A 74 14.97 16.87 -10.08
CA PRO A 74 14.09 17.86 -9.47
C PRO A 74 12.95 18.20 -10.42
N LEU A 75 11.76 18.42 -9.87
CA LEU A 75 10.59 18.78 -10.67
C LEU A 75 10.74 20.18 -11.29
N ARG A 76 10.25 20.31 -12.51
CA ARG A 76 10.07 21.62 -13.19
C ARG A 76 8.60 21.84 -13.45
N GLY A 77 8.01 22.84 -12.77
CA GLY A 77 6.57 23.07 -12.83
C GLY A 77 5.74 21.85 -12.38
N GLY A 78 6.23 21.12 -11.38
CA GLY A 78 5.55 19.92 -10.85
C GLY A 78 5.70 18.65 -11.73
N ARG A 79 6.57 18.66 -12.74
CA ARG A 79 6.75 17.55 -13.70
C ARG A 79 8.23 17.16 -13.83
N CYS A 80 8.47 15.88 -14.08
CA CYS A 80 9.80 15.39 -14.43
C CYS A 80 10.31 16.12 -15.69
N PRO A 81 11.58 16.60 -15.70
CA PRO A 81 12.15 17.33 -16.83
C PRO A 81 12.25 16.53 -18.14
N PHE A 82 12.14 15.20 -18.05
CA PHE A 82 12.17 14.30 -19.18
C PHE A 82 10.79 13.85 -19.67
N LEU A 83 9.71 14.41 -19.11
CA LEU A 83 8.36 14.18 -19.57
C LEU A 83 8.03 15.20 -20.67
N ASN A 84 7.82 14.74 -21.91
CA ASN A 84 7.49 15.59 -23.04
C ASN A 84 6.01 16.08 -23.05
N GLU A 85 5.62 16.81 -24.07
CA GLU A 85 4.26 17.38 -24.20
C GLU A 85 3.17 16.28 -24.40
N GLU A 86 3.54 15.13 -24.95
CA GLU A 86 2.69 13.95 -25.13
C GLU A 86 2.63 13.04 -23.89
N ASN A 87 3.16 13.50 -22.74
CA ASN A 87 3.31 12.70 -21.52
C ASN A 87 4.12 11.41 -21.69
N LEU A 88 5.12 11.42 -22.57
CA LEU A 88 6.05 10.33 -22.79
C LEU A 88 7.44 10.69 -22.25
N CYS A 89 8.13 9.69 -21.68
CA CYS A 89 9.47 9.87 -21.14
C CYS A 89 10.52 9.91 -22.28
N GLU A 90 11.26 11.01 -22.40
CA GLU A 90 12.33 11.17 -23.40
C GLU A 90 13.45 10.15 -23.24
N ILE A 91 13.78 9.76 -22.00
CA ILE A 91 14.80 8.73 -21.73
C ILE A 91 14.31 7.39 -22.26
N HIS A 92 13.06 7.02 -21.97
CA HIS A 92 12.46 5.78 -22.47
C HIS A 92 12.42 5.77 -24.01
N LEU A 93 12.00 6.88 -24.63
CA LEU A 93 11.90 6.98 -26.09
C LEU A 93 13.25 6.86 -26.80
N GLN A 94 14.32 7.41 -26.21
CA GLN A 94 15.63 7.47 -26.89
C GLN A 94 16.57 6.33 -26.50
N LEU A 95 16.49 5.83 -25.27
CA LEU A 95 17.40 4.82 -24.73
C LEU A 95 16.72 3.48 -24.38
N GLY A 96 15.36 3.44 -24.41
CA GLY A 96 14.57 2.27 -24.04
C GLY A 96 14.26 2.18 -22.54
N GLU A 97 13.34 1.28 -22.18
CA GLU A 97 12.87 1.09 -20.81
C GLU A 97 14.00 0.71 -19.84
N ALA A 98 14.88 -0.17 -20.25
CA ALA A 98 16.01 -0.65 -19.44
C ALA A 98 16.99 0.46 -19.04
N ALA A 99 16.99 1.60 -19.73
CA ALA A 99 17.83 2.75 -19.41
C ALA A 99 17.20 3.69 -18.37
N THR A 100 15.93 3.56 -18.04
CA THR A 100 15.30 4.36 -16.99
C THR A 100 15.81 3.97 -15.59
N SER A 101 15.64 4.82 -14.57
CA SER A 101 16.07 4.50 -13.20
C SER A 101 15.29 3.31 -12.63
N VAL A 102 15.85 2.68 -11.58
CA VAL A 102 15.16 1.60 -10.85
C VAL A 102 13.79 2.10 -10.37
N THR A 103 13.71 3.29 -9.80
CA THR A 103 12.46 3.93 -9.36
C THR A 103 11.43 3.99 -10.50
N CYS A 104 11.84 4.45 -11.69
CA CYS A 104 10.94 4.56 -12.85
C CYS A 104 10.48 3.19 -13.36
N ARG A 105 11.38 2.19 -13.43
CA ARG A 105 11.05 0.84 -13.91
C ARG A 105 10.19 0.07 -12.92
N SER A 106 10.44 0.26 -11.62
CA SER A 106 9.70 -0.44 -10.57
C SER A 106 8.27 0.09 -10.44
N HIS A 107 8.05 1.39 -10.63
CA HIS A 107 6.70 1.96 -10.49
C HIS A 107 5.70 1.30 -11.48
N PRO A 108 4.51 0.90 -11.02
CA PRO A 108 3.90 1.08 -9.71
C PRO A 108 4.09 -0.11 -8.74
N ARG A 109 5.19 -0.86 -8.87
CA ARG A 109 5.45 -2.05 -8.05
C ARG A 109 6.13 -1.68 -6.75
N PHE A 110 5.50 -2.10 -5.65
CA PHE A 110 6.14 -2.17 -4.34
C PHE A 110 6.63 -3.60 -4.15
N ILE A 111 7.90 -3.79 -3.92
CA ILE A 111 8.55 -5.09 -3.76
C ILE A 111 9.02 -5.20 -2.33
N GLU A 112 8.49 -6.18 -1.60
CA GLU A 112 8.89 -6.50 -0.24
C GLU A 112 9.62 -7.85 -0.24
N ASP A 113 10.90 -7.82 0.09
CA ASP A 113 11.74 -9.03 0.17
C ASP A 113 11.80 -9.51 1.61
N TYR A 114 11.28 -10.71 1.85
CA TYR A 114 11.29 -11.38 3.16
C TYR A 114 12.37 -12.46 3.25
N GLY A 115 13.34 -12.49 2.35
CA GLY A 115 14.38 -13.50 2.27
C GLY A 115 13.87 -14.84 1.72
N ALA A 116 12.86 -15.43 2.36
CA ALA A 116 12.26 -16.69 1.94
C ALA A 116 11.35 -16.57 0.70
N PHE A 117 10.78 -15.42 0.49
CA PHE A 117 9.91 -15.09 -0.66
C PHE A 117 9.80 -13.56 -0.80
N ARG A 118 9.33 -13.13 -1.98
CA ARG A 118 9.00 -11.73 -2.25
C ARG A 118 7.52 -11.55 -2.46
N GLU A 119 7.00 -10.41 -2.05
CA GLU A 119 5.65 -9.97 -2.36
C GLU A 119 5.68 -8.70 -3.20
N ILE A 120 4.90 -8.71 -4.27
CA ILE A 120 4.86 -7.61 -5.22
C ILE A 120 3.43 -7.09 -5.28
N THR A 121 3.25 -5.81 -4.92
CA THR A 121 1.96 -5.13 -4.95
C THR A 121 1.99 -4.01 -5.97
N LEU A 122 0.98 -3.91 -6.82
CA LEU A 122 0.81 -2.75 -7.69
C LEU A 122 0.12 -1.62 -6.92
N SER A 123 0.74 -0.46 -6.83
CA SER A 123 0.16 0.72 -6.14
C SER A 123 -1.20 1.09 -6.73
N ALA A 124 -2.22 1.16 -5.88
CA ALA A 124 -3.54 1.62 -6.28
C ALA A 124 -3.61 3.15 -6.54
N ALA A 125 -2.53 3.89 -6.28
CA ALA A 125 -2.37 5.26 -6.78
C ALA A 125 -2.16 5.32 -8.30
N CYS A 126 -1.73 4.22 -8.94
CA CYS A 126 -1.63 4.11 -10.39
C CYS A 126 -3.01 3.82 -11.00
N PRO A 127 -3.53 4.64 -11.94
CA PRO A 127 -4.85 4.44 -12.53
C PRO A 127 -5.04 3.04 -13.15
N ALA A 128 -4.05 2.54 -13.88
CA ALA A 128 -4.13 1.21 -14.51
C ALA A 128 -4.19 0.08 -13.47
N ALA A 129 -3.39 0.16 -12.41
CA ALA A 129 -3.41 -0.83 -11.33
C ALA A 129 -4.71 -0.76 -10.51
N ASN A 130 -5.21 0.45 -10.28
CA ASN A 130 -6.49 0.71 -9.60
C ASN A 130 -7.68 0.12 -10.38
N GLU A 131 -7.70 0.31 -11.70
CA GLU A 131 -8.72 -0.26 -12.58
C GLU A 131 -8.71 -1.79 -12.52
N LEU A 132 -7.54 -2.43 -12.53
CA LEU A 132 -7.42 -3.89 -12.38
C LEU A 132 -7.89 -4.35 -10.99
N LEU A 133 -7.50 -3.67 -9.93
CA LEU A 133 -7.93 -3.99 -8.57
C LEU A 133 -9.46 -3.93 -8.43
N LEU A 134 -10.09 -2.89 -8.98
CA LEU A 134 -11.54 -2.66 -8.85
C LEU A 134 -12.36 -3.20 -10.03
N GLY A 135 -11.72 -3.73 -11.07
CA GLY A 135 -12.37 -4.21 -12.29
C GLY A 135 -13.20 -5.49 -12.14
N SER A 136 -13.15 -6.13 -10.97
CA SER A 136 -13.88 -7.37 -10.69
C SER A 136 -14.55 -7.31 -9.32
N ARG A 137 -15.70 -7.97 -9.17
CA ARG A 137 -16.36 -8.25 -7.89
C ARG A 137 -16.05 -9.63 -7.33
N GLU A 138 -15.22 -10.41 -8.03
CA GLU A 138 -14.74 -11.68 -7.51
C GLU A 138 -13.77 -11.45 -6.33
N LYS A 139 -13.62 -12.47 -5.49
CA LYS A 139 -12.66 -12.42 -4.38
C LYS A 139 -11.26 -12.21 -4.93
N LEU A 140 -10.49 -11.33 -4.27
CA LEU A 140 -9.08 -11.17 -4.59
C LEU A 140 -8.34 -12.45 -4.22
N THR A 141 -7.61 -13.01 -5.17
CA THR A 141 -6.73 -14.16 -4.98
C THR A 141 -5.28 -13.77 -5.25
N PHE A 142 -4.36 -14.65 -4.87
CA PHE A 142 -2.94 -14.39 -5.00
C PHE A 142 -2.29 -15.55 -5.74
N SER A 143 -1.44 -15.23 -6.71
CA SER A 143 -0.62 -16.16 -7.47
C SER A 143 0.81 -16.16 -6.97
N SER A 144 1.56 -17.23 -7.28
CA SER A 144 2.98 -17.30 -7.00
C SER A 144 3.74 -17.94 -8.16
N TRP A 145 4.99 -17.51 -8.35
CA TRP A 145 5.91 -18.05 -9.35
C TRP A 145 7.33 -18.01 -8.81
N GLU A 146 8.19 -18.85 -9.33
CA GLU A 146 9.60 -18.90 -8.95
C GLU A 146 10.44 -18.09 -9.96
N ASP A 147 11.55 -17.51 -9.49
CA ASP A 147 12.59 -16.96 -10.32
C ASP A 147 13.96 -17.63 -10.05
N GLU A 148 15.00 -17.19 -10.79
CA GLU A 148 16.34 -17.80 -10.71
C GLU A 148 17.13 -17.34 -9.46
N GLU A 149 16.65 -16.38 -8.70
CA GLU A 149 17.30 -15.90 -7.49
C GLU A 149 17.14 -16.92 -6.36
N ARG A 150 18.05 -16.87 -5.40
CA ARG A 150 18.06 -17.80 -4.26
C ARG A 150 17.29 -17.22 -3.08
N SER A 151 16.46 -18.04 -2.45
CA SER A 151 15.79 -17.68 -1.22
C SER A 151 16.64 -18.02 0.01
N GLU A 152 16.43 -17.25 1.08
CA GLU A 152 16.95 -17.52 2.41
C GLU A 152 15.93 -18.31 3.25
N PRO A 153 16.35 -18.95 4.35
CA PRO A 153 15.43 -19.56 5.29
C PRO A 153 14.48 -18.53 5.90
N ALA A 154 13.20 -18.88 6.02
CA ALA A 154 12.22 -18.02 6.67
C ALA A 154 12.55 -17.83 8.16
N ASP A 155 12.36 -16.60 8.65
CA ASP A 155 12.27 -16.32 10.07
C ASP A 155 11.05 -17.03 10.68
N PRO A 156 11.13 -17.66 11.86
CA PRO A 156 9.99 -18.31 12.52
C PRO A 156 8.79 -17.38 12.73
N TRP A 157 9.02 -16.10 12.99
CA TRP A 157 7.96 -15.09 13.10
C TRP A 157 7.26 -14.85 11.77
N LEU A 158 8.00 -14.87 10.67
CA LEU A 158 7.45 -14.70 9.32
C LEU A 158 6.48 -15.84 8.97
N GLU A 159 6.79 -17.09 9.38
CA GLU A 159 5.87 -18.22 9.17
C GLU A 159 4.56 -18.02 9.96
N GLY A 160 4.66 -17.63 11.22
CA GLY A 160 3.50 -17.34 12.08
C GLY A 160 2.65 -16.18 11.54
N LEU A 161 3.28 -15.07 11.15
CA LEU A 161 2.62 -13.92 10.53
C LEU A 161 1.96 -14.26 9.19
N THR A 162 2.61 -15.10 8.38
CA THR A 162 2.05 -15.55 7.08
C THR A 162 0.79 -16.41 7.30
N ALA A 163 0.80 -17.33 8.27
CA ALA A 163 -0.36 -18.12 8.63
C ALA A 163 -1.49 -17.24 9.16
N LEU A 164 -1.17 -16.28 10.03
CA LEU A 164 -2.12 -15.32 10.59
C LEU A 164 -2.74 -14.44 9.49
N ARG A 165 -1.94 -13.84 8.60
CA ARG A 165 -2.46 -13.04 7.48
C ARG A 165 -3.35 -13.85 6.56
N THR A 166 -3.00 -15.11 6.29
CA THR A 166 -3.85 -16.01 5.51
C THR A 166 -5.22 -16.17 6.16
N ARG A 167 -5.26 -16.33 7.50
CA ARG A 167 -6.51 -16.36 8.25
C ARG A 167 -7.27 -15.05 8.18
N MET A 168 -6.60 -13.91 8.34
CA MET A 168 -7.16 -12.57 8.27
C MET A 168 -7.78 -12.31 6.88
N LEU A 169 -7.11 -12.66 5.80
CA LEU A 169 -7.65 -12.59 4.44
C LEU A 169 -8.88 -13.51 4.27
N SER A 170 -8.88 -14.69 4.88
CA SER A 170 -10.05 -15.58 4.83
C SER A 170 -11.27 -14.98 5.53
N ILE A 171 -11.07 -14.22 6.61
CA ILE A 171 -12.13 -13.48 7.32
C ILE A 171 -12.66 -12.37 6.41
N LEU A 172 -11.78 -11.56 5.81
CA LEU A 172 -12.18 -10.48 4.90
C LEU A 172 -13.01 -10.97 3.72
N THR A 173 -12.75 -12.20 3.22
CA THR A 173 -13.41 -12.78 2.06
C THR A 173 -14.56 -13.73 2.40
N ASP A 174 -14.96 -13.89 3.67
CA ASP A 174 -16.14 -14.67 4.05
C ASP A 174 -17.42 -13.85 3.89
N ARG A 175 -17.94 -13.83 2.69
CA ARG A 175 -19.17 -13.08 2.30
C ARG A 175 -20.47 -13.58 2.95
N LYS A 176 -20.39 -14.55 3.87
CA LYS A 176 -21.55 -14.95 4.69
C LYS A 176 -21.91 -13.87 5.72
N ALA A 177 -20.96 -13.02 6.07
CA ALA A 177 -21.14 -11.88 6.97
C ALA A 177 -21.03 -10.55 6.21
N PRO A 178 -21.71 -9.47 6.64
CA PRO A 178 -21.52 -8.13 6.09
C PRO A 178 -20.07 -7.66 6.25
N LEU A 179 -19.60 -6.79 5.36
CA LEU A 179 -18.21 -6.32 5.37
C LEU A 179 -17.81 -5.70 6.71
N ARG A 180 -18.68 -4.88 7.33
CA ARG A 180 -18.41 -4.26 8.64
C ARG A 180 -18.11 -5.30 9.72
N ARG A 181 -18.86 -6.41 9.74
CA ARG A 181 -18.61 -7.51 10.66
C ARG A 181 -17.27 -8.18 10.37
N ARG A 182 -16.93 -8.41 9.13
CA ARG A 182 -15.65 -9.00 8.71
C ARG A 182 -14.45 -8.12 9.09
N LEU A 183 -14.58 -6.80 8.94
CA LEU A 183 -13.58 -5.82 9.39
C LEU A 183 -13.45 -5.80 10.92
N THR A 184 -14.54 -5.97 11.66
CA THR A 184 -14.51 -6.12 13.12
C THR A 184 -13.74 -7.37 13.54
N ASP A 185 -14.06 -8.50 12.94
CA ASP A 185 -13.40 -9.78 13.22
C ASP A 185 -11.91 -9.75 12.85
N PHE A 186 -11.57 -9.07 11.75
CA PHE A 186 -10.20 -8.82 11.30
C PHE A 186 -9.39 -8.02 12.35
N LEU A 187 -9.96 -6.94 12.88
CA LEU A 187 -9.30 -6.14 13.94
C LEU A 187 -9.22 -6.89 15.28
N LEU A 188 -10.23 -7.67 15.64
CA LEU A 188 -10.19 -8.49 16.87
C LEU A 188 -9.07 -9.52 16.81
N LEU A 189 -8.90 -10.18 15.67
CA LEU A 189 -7.80 -11.12 15.49
C LEU A 189 -6.44 -10.41 15.54
N ALA A 190 -6.31 -9.25 14.89
CA ALA A 190 -5.08 -8.46 14.94
C ALA A 190 -4.73 -8.02 16.37
N TRP A 191 -5.73 -7.58 17.13
CA TRP A 191 -5.53 -7.17 18.53
C TRP A 191 -5.03 -8.32 19.42
N GLN A 192 -5.62 -9.51 19.26
CA GLN A 192 -5.16 -10.70 20.01
C GLN A 192 -3.77 -11.16 19.59
N ALA A 193 -3.46 -11.04 18.29
CA ALA A 193 -2.13 -11.37 17.78
C ALA A 193 -1.08 -10.38 18.24
N GLN A 194 -1.43 -9.08 18.34
CA GLN A 194 -0.52 -8.06 18.87
C GLN A 194 -0.09 -8.38 20.30
N ALA A 195 -1.03 -8.82 21.15
CA ALA A 195 -0.67 -9.20 22.51
C ALA A 195 0.37 -10.33 22.57
N LEU A 196 0.33 -11.29 21.63
CA LEU A 196 1.36 -12.33 21.53
C LEU A 196 2.71 -11.77 21.05
N LEU A 197 2.69 -10.81 20.14
CA LEU A 197 3.92 -10.15 19.67
C LEU A 197 4.56 -9.30 20.77
N ASP A 198 3.76 -8.57 21.54
CA ASP A 198 4.22 -7.76 22.69
C ASP A 198 4.85 -8.62 23.80
N GLU A 199 4.42 -9.89 23.93
CA GLU A 199 4.96 -10.89 24.85
C GLU A 199 6.09 -11.74 24.24
N GLU A 200 6.58 -11.41 23.04
CA GLU A 200 7.61 -12.15 22.28
C GLU A 200 7.22 -13.61 21.99
N GLN A 201 5.91 -13.92 21.89
CA GLN A 201 5.36 -15.25 21.63
C GLN A 201 4.97 -15.45 20.15
N GLY A 202 5.79 -14.95 19.22
CA GLY A 202 5.50 -14.99 17.78
C GLY A 202 5.24 -16.40 17.22
N GLU A 203 5.81 -17.44 17.84
CA GLU A 203 5.55 -18.83 17.48
C GLU A 203 4.10 -19.29 17.75
N ALA A 204 3.37 -18.60 18.64
CA ALA A 204 1.97 -18.91 18.92
C ALA A 204 0.99 -18.35 17.88
N LEU A 205 1.44 -17.46 16.99
CA LEU A 205 0.58 -16.85 15.96
C LEU A 205 -0.06 -17.87 15.02
N GLY A 206 0.68 -18.93 14.67
CA GLY A 206 0.16 -20.02 13.85
C GLY A 206 -0.98 -20.79 14.54
N ASP A 207 -0.89 -20.99 15.85
CA ASP A 207 -1.92 -21.63 16.65
C ASP A 207 -3.15 -20.74 16.80
N LEU A 208 -2.95 -19.45 17.06
CA LEU A 208 -4.02 -18.46 17.07
C LEU A 208 -4.75 -18.42 15.73
N ALA A 209 -4.03 -18.38 14.62
CA ALA A 209 -4.63 -18.37 13.28
C ALA A 209 -5.54 -19.58 13.02
N ARG A 210 -5.16 -20.78 13.51
CA ARG A 210 -5.94 -22.01 13.34
C ARG A 210 -7.16 -22.10 14.24
N THR A 211 -7.05 -21.62 15.47
CA THR A 211 -8.09 -21.80 16.51
C THR A 211 -9.04 -20.63 16.64
N TRP A 212 -8.67 -19.45 16.11
CA TRP A 212 -9.48 -18.25 16.24
C TRP A 212 -10.85 -18.40 15.56
N GLY A 213 -11.89 -17.93 16.24
CA GLY A 213 -13.26 -17.85 15.74
C GLY A 213 -13.92 -16.52 16.08
N PRO A 214 -14.99 -16.13 15.33
CA PRO A 214 -15.72 -14.89 15.56
C PRO A 214 -16.23 -14.77 17.00
N GLN A 215 -16.08 -13.56 17.56
CA GLN A 215 -16.46 -13.25 18.94
C GLN A 215 -17.57 -12.20 18.96
N ALA A 216 -18.45 -12.27 19.94
CA ALA A 216 -19.39 -11.18 20.18
C ALA A 216 -18.64 -9.94 20.68
N LEU A 217 -18.91 -8.80 20.07
CA LEU A 217 -18.38 -7.51 20.49
C LEU A 217 -19.55 -6.61 20.84
N GLU A 218 -19.56 -6.10 22.08
CA GLU A 218 -20.48 -5.04 22.49
C GLU A 218 -19.80 -3.70 22.27
N CYS A 219 -20.29 -2.95 21.30
CA CYS A 219 -19.79 -1.61 21.04
C CYS A 219 -20.45 -0.65 22.03
N GLY A 220 -19.69 -0.22 23.05
CA GLY A 220 -20.15 0.75 24.04
C GLY A 220 -20.57 2.08 23.38
N ALA A 221 -21.34 2.89 24.11
CA ALA A 221 -21.72 4.23 23.66
C ALA A 221 -20.48 5.15 23.52
N GLY A 222 -20.49 6.02 22.52
CA GLY A 222 -19.43 7.00 22.30
C GLY A 222 -19.23 7.32 20.82
N PRO A 223 -18.36 8.27 20.50
CA PRO A 223 -18.05 8.62 19.11
C PRO A 223 -17.39 7.46 18.39
N GLY A 224 -17.68 7.33 17.10
CA GLY A 224 -16.94 6.49 16.17
C GLY A 224 -15.62 7.12 15.71
N LEU A 225 -15.09 6.61 14.61
CA LEU A 225 -13.83 7.06 14.06
C LEU A 225 -13.93 8.42 13.35
N PHE A 226 -15.07 8.68 12.68
CA PHE A 226 -15.32 9.94 11.99
C PHE A 226 -16.06 10.96 12.89
N PRO A 227 -15.73 12.27 12.78
CA PRO A 227 -14.91 12.91 11.74
C PRO A 227 -13.40 12.94 12.05
N TRP A 228 -12.95 12.42 13.17
CA TRP A 228 -11.56 12.58 13.65
C TRP A 228 -10.52 12.06 12.66
N ALA A 229 -10.76 10.89 12.08
CA ALA A 229 -9.85 10.31 11.11
C ALA A 229 -9.57 11.25 9.92
N LEU A 230 -10.60 11.93 9.37
CA LEU A 230 -10.41 12.88 8.27
C LEU A 230 -9.59 14.10 8.70
N ARG A 231 -9.73 14.55 9.94
CA ARG A 231 -8.92 15.66 10.48
C ARG A 231 -7.47 15.27 10.61
N VAL A 232 -7.18 14.11 11.17
CA VAL A 232 -5.80 13.60 11.28
C VAL A 232 -5.17 13.46 9.90
N LEU A 233 -5.87 12.89 8.92
CA LEU A 233 -5.39 12.82 7.54
C LEU A 233 -5.13 14.21 6.93
N GLY A 234 -5.84 15.24 7.35
CA GLY A 234 -5.63 16.63 6.92
C GLY A 234 -4.47 17.34 7.62
N GLU A 235 -3.96 16.81 8.72
CA GLU A 235 -2.77 17.30 9.43
C GLU A 235 -1.47 16.79 8.81
N LEU A 236 -1.52 15.68 8.07
CA LEU A 236 -0.37 15.09 7.40
C LEU A 236 0.16 15.97 6.26
N GLU A 237 1.33 15.65 5.75
CA GLU A 237 1.85 16.26 4.54
C GLU A 237 0.87 16.06 3.38
N VAL A 238 0.70 17.08 2.55
CA VAL A 238 -0.24 17.06 1.42
C VAL A 238 0.53 16.94 0.12
N LEU A 239 0.31 15.84 -0.59
CA LEU A 239 0.91 15.60 -1.90
C LEU A 239 0.04 16.14 -3.04
N GLU A 240 -1.30 16.11 -2.92
CA GLU A 240 -2.23 16.68 -3.88
C GLU A 240 -2.97 17.89 -3.29
N ALA A 241 -2.84 19.06 -3.92
CA ALA A 241 -3.23 20.36 -3.38
C ALA A 241 -4.70 20.47 -2.92
N ASP A 242 -5.61 19.70 -3.49
CA ASP A 242 -7.04 19.71 -3.15
C ASP A 242 -7.42 18.67 -2.06
N TRP A 243 -6.46 17.85 -1.56
CA TRP A 243 -6.72 16.80 -0.58
C TRP A 243 -7.46 17.28 0.66
N ARG A 244 -6.98 18.34 1.32
CA ARG A 244 -7.67 18.91 2.49
C ARG A 244 -9.09 19.38 2.21
N THR A 245 -9.35 19.84 0.99
CA THR A 245 -10.70 20.23 0.58
C THR A 245 -11.62 19.03 0.41
N LEU A 246 -11.11 17.93 -0.14
CA LEU A 246 -11.85 16.67 -0.25
C LEU A 246 -12.17 16.07 1.11
N LEU A 247 -11.22 16.08 2.05
CA LEU A 247 -11.45 15.61 3.42
C LEU A 247 -12.58 16.40 4.10
N ARG A 248 -12.56 17.74 4.04
CA ARG A 248 -13.65 18.57 4.60
C ARG A 248 -15.00 18.27 3.96
N ARG A 249 -15.04 18.15 2.63
CA ARG A 249 -16.27 17.76 1.93
C ARG A 249 -16.76 16.38 2.35
N GLY A 250 -15.84 15.43 2.54
CA GLY A 250 -16.14 14.11 3.08
C GLY A 250 -16.71 14.16 4.51
N GLU A 251 -16.23 15.07 5.35
CA GLU A 251 -16.77 15.30 6.71
C GLU A 251 -18.22 15.81 6.66
N GLU A 252 -18.52 16.75 5.75
CA GLU A 252 -19.84 17.38 5.60
C GLU A 252 -20.87 16.52 4.85
N THR A 253 -20.41 15.53 4.08
CA THR A 253 -21.27 14.67 3.25
C THR A 253 -21.80 13.50 4.05
N ALA A 254 -23.08 13.19 3.90
CA ALA A 254 -23.67 12.00 4.52
C ALA A 254 -22.96 10.72 4.01
N PRO A 255 -22.66 9.75 4.90
CA PRO A 255 -22.05 8.50 4.48
C PRO A 255 -22.97 7.76 3.51
N ALA A 256 -22.40 7.32 2.38
CA ALA A 256 -23.06 6.43 1.45
C ALA A 256 -22.44 5.05 1.56
N ARG A 257 -23.25 4.00 1.53
CA ARG A 257 -22.72 2.63 1.51
C ARG A 257 -22.12 2.34 0.14
N GLY A 258 -20.87 1.88 0.15
CA GLY A 258 -20.16 1.43 -1.04
C GLY A 258 -20.52 0.02 -1.46
N ASP A 259 -20.00 -0.38 -2.61
CA ASP A 259 -20.07 -1.78 -3.07
C ASP A 259 -19.16 -2.65 -2.18
N GLU A 260 -19.77 -3.50 -1.34
CA GLU A 260 -19.02 -4.33 -0.39
C GLU A 260 -18.01 -5.26 -1.07
N ALA A 261 -18.26 -5.72 -2.29
CA ALA A 261 -17.32 -6.60 -2.99
C ALA A 261 -16.07 -5.83 -3.44
N LEU A 262 -16.22 -4.57 -3.86
CA LEU A 262 -15.08 -3.72 -4.21
C LEU A 262 -14.32 -3.26 -2.97
N LEU A 263 -15.02 -2.89 -1.90
CA LEU A 263 -14.40 -2.54 -0.63
C LEU A 263 -13.68 -3.72 0.05
N GLU A 264 -14.17 -4.96 -0.13
CA GLU A 264 -13.47 -6.18 0.26
C GLU A 264 -12.13 -6.30 -0.47
N ARG A 265 -12.08 -6.03 -1.78
CA ARG A 265 -10.83 -6.04 -2.56
C ARG A 265 -9.86 -4.98 -2.07
N VAL A 266 -10.34 -3.78 -1.72
CA VAL A 266 -9.53 -2.74 -1.07
C VAL A 266 -8.96 -3.24 0.26
N ALA A 267 -9.77 -3.86 1.12
CA ALA A 267 -9.30 -4.42 2.39
C ALA A 267 -8.22 -5.49 2.18
N CYS A 268 -8.43 -6.40 1.22
CA CYS A 268 -7.46 -7.46 0.90
C CYS A 268 -6.16 -6.90 0.30
N TYR A 269 -6.24 -5.83 -0.51
CA TYR A 269 -5.08 -5.12 -1.04
C TYR A 269 -4.20 -4.57 0.09
N PHE A 270 -4.78 -3.81 1.02
CA PHE A 270 -4.05 -3.25 2.15
C PHE A 270 -3.52 -4.34 3.09
N ALA A 271 -4.31 -5.38 3.36
CA ALA A 271 -3.89 -6.50 4.19
C ALA A 271 -2.69 -7.26 3.58
N PHE A 272 -2.71 -7.51 2.28
CA PHE A 272 -1.60 -8.16 1.58
C PHE A 272 -0.34 -7.29 1.60
N ARG A 273 -0.48 -6.00 1.35
CA ARG A 273 0.64 -5.07 1.26
C ARG A 273 1.31 -4.76 2.60
N HIS A 274 0.52 -4.65 3.68
CA HIS A 274 1.04 -4.07 4.92
C HIS A 274 1.23 -5.04 6.07
N LEU A 275 0.40 -6.09 6.22
CA LEU A 275 0.42 -6.89 7.45
C LEU A 275 1.74 -7.61 7.72
N LEU A 276 2.40 -8.17 6.70
CA LEU A 276 3.66 -8.89 6.92
C LEU A 276 4.83 -7.96 7.26
N LYS A 277 4.73 -6.65 7.00
CA LYS A 277 5.76 -5.70 7.43
C LYS A 277 5.93 -5.66 8.96
N ALA A 278 4.95 -6.17 9.71
CA ALA A 278 5.06 -6.37 11.16
C ALA A 278 6.22 -7.30 11.56
N VAL A 279 6.81 -8.06 10.63
CA VAL A 279 8.04 -8.83 10.90
C VAL A 279 9.22 -7.91 11.24
N ASN A 280 9.23 -6.67 10.75
CA ASN A 280 10.32 -5.73 10.92
C ASN A 280 10.24 -4.92 12.23
N ASP A 281 9.03 -4.60 12.69
CA ASP A 281 8.78 -3.64 13.79
C ASP A 281 7.80 -4.16 14.87
N GLY A 282 7.18 -5.31 14.65
CA GLY A 282 6.19 -5.89 15.58
C GLY A 282 4.81 -5.23 15.55
N ASP A 283 4.58 -4.15 14.75
CA ASP A 283 3.31 -3.43 14.72
C ASP A 283 2.31 -4.06 13.73
N LEU A 284 1.66 -5.13 14.16
CA LEU A 284 0.59 -5.77 13.40
C LEU A 284 -0.75 -5.03 13.55
N LEU A 285 -1.05 -4.55 14.78
CA LEU A 285 -2.33 -3.91 15.06
C LEU A 285 -2.47 -2.56 14.34
N GLY A 286 -1.46 -1.71 14.37
CA GLY A 286 -1.46 -0.44 13.64
C GLY A 286 -1.64 -0.66 12.13
N ARG A 287 -1.00 -1.68 11.57
CA ARG A 287 -1.18 -2.06 10.15
C ARG A 287 -2.58 -2.57 9.85
N ALA A 288 -3.20 -3.31 10.77
CA ALA A 288 -4.61 -3.73 10.63
C ALA A 288 -5.56 -2.54 10.75
N GLN A 289 -5.30 -1.58 11.65
CA GLN A 289 -6.05 -0.32 11.75
C GLN A 289 -5.91 0.50 10.46
N LEU A 290 -4.71 0.58 9.87
CA LEU A 290 -4.50 1.22 8.56
C LEU A 290 -5.37 0.58 7.47
N CYS A 291 -5.44 -0.76 7.39
CA CYS A 291 -6.28 -1.46 6.42
C CYS A 291 -7.76 -1.08 6.57
N VAL A 292 -8.26 -1.05 7.79
CA VAL A 292 -9.67 -0.70 8.06
C VAL A 292 -9.92 0.79 7.83
N LEU A 293 -9.00 1.67 8.27
CA LEU A 293 -9.08 3.11 8.01
C LEU A 293 -9.16 3.39 6.52
N ALA A 294 -8.31 2.73 5.71
CA ALA A 294 -8.31 2.90 4.26
C ALA A 294 -9.68 2.56 3.65
N VAL A 295 -10.26 1.41 4.01
CA VAL A 295 -11.59 1.00 3.52
C VAL A 295 -12.65 2.04 3.90
N LEU A 296 -12.70 2.46 5.17
CA LEU A 296 -13.69 3.38 5.68
C LEU A 296 -13.54 4.79 5.09
N THR A 297 -12.30 5.26 4.93
CA THR A 297 -12.00 6.57 4.34
C THR A 297 -12.33 6.60 2.86
N VAL A 298 -11.93 5.56 2.11
CA VAL A 298 -12.23 5.45 0.67
C VAL A 298 -13.75 5.41 0.45
N GLU A 299 -14.49 4.62 1.23
CA GLU A 299 -15.96 4.60 1.19
C GLU A 299 -16.53 5.99 1.47
N ARG A 300 -16.05 6.67 2.50
CA ARG A 300 -16.49 8.02 2.93
C ARG A 300 -16.22 9.08 1.87
N LEU A 301 -15.08 9.00 1.19
CA LEU A 301 -14.68 9.97 0.16
C LEU A 301 -15.25 9.68 -1.24
N THR A 302 -15.78 8.47 -1.48
CA THR A 302 -16.34 8.08 -2.78
C THR A 302 -17.32 9.11 -3.38
N PRO A 303 -18.31 9.68 -2.65
CA PRO A 303 -19.24 10.66 -3.21
C PRO A 303 -18.58 11.99 -3.60
N VAL A 304 -17.52 12.38 -2.90
CA VAL A 304 -16.87 13.69 -3.11
C VAL A 304 -15.71 13.64 -4.09
N CYS A 305 -15.14 12.45 -4.32
CA CYS A 305 -14.08 12.21 -5.30
C CYS A 305 -14.61 11.84 -6.69
N GLY A 306 -15.92 11.58 -6.85
CA GLY A 306 -16.50 11.18 -8.14
C GLY A 306 -16.44 9.67 -8.40
N GLY A 307 -16.11 8.85 -7.39
CA GLY A 307 -16.12 7.40 -7.47
C GLY A 307 -15.09 6.72 -6.57
N LEU A 308 -15.29 5.41 -6.36
CA LEU A 308 -14.46 4.59 -5.48
C LEU A 308 -12.99 4.55 -5.94
N GLY A 309 -12.76 4.40 -7.25
CA GLY A 309 -11.42 4.33 -7.81
C GLY A 309 -10.62 5.61 -7.58
N GLU A 310 -11.23 6.78 -7.77
CA GLU A 310 -10.55 8.04 -7.52
C GLU A 310 -10.31 8.29 -6.02
N ALA A 311 -11.25 7.92 -5.15
CA ALA A 311 -11.07 8.00 -3.71
C ALA A 311 -9.90 7.10 -3.24
N LEU A 312 -9.82 5.87 -3.76
CA LEU A 312 -8.74 4.94 -3.47
C LEU A 312 -7.40 5.46 -4.01
N ARG A 313 -7.37 5.93 -5.27
CA ARG A 313 -6.15 6.49 -5.88
C ARG A 313 -5.56 7.60 -5.01
N ARG A 314 -6.41 8.54 -4.58
CA ARG A 314 -5.99 9.69 -3.76
C ARG A 314 -5.52 9.25 -2.38
N PHE A 315 -6.25 8.37 -1.72
CA PHE A 315 -5.82 7.84 -0.42
C PHE A 315 -4.45 7.15 -0.51
N CYS A 316 -4.25 6.28 -1.50
CA CYS A 316 -2.96 5.63 -1.72
C CYS A 316 -1.86 6.63 -2.08
N ARG A 317 -2.19 7.67 -2.86
CA ARG A 317 -1.22 8.72 -3.19
C ARG A 317 -0.75 9.48 -1.96
N GLU A 318 -1.66 9.88 -1.09
CA GLU A 318 -1.34 10.66 0.11
C GLU A 318 -0.65 9.82 1.21
N ILE A 319 -0.98 8.53 1.34
CA ILE A 319 -0.52 7.72 2.45
C ILE A 319 0.59 6.75 2.05
N GLU A 320 0.47 6.03 0.92
CA GLU A 320 1.46 5.00 0.55
C GLU A 320 2.66 5.56 -0.23
N HIS A 321 2.60 6.81 -0.70
CA HIS A 321 3.68 7.49 -1.41
C HIS A 321 4.39 8.59 -0.58
N SER A 322 4.12 8.65 0.70
CA SER A 322 4.91 9.39 1.71
C SER A 322 5.15 8.45 2.88
N GLU A 323 6.41 8.14 3.11
CA GLU A 323 6.82 7.31 4.26
C GLU A 323 6.51 8.04 5.56
N GLU A 324 6.75 9.35 5.60
CA GLU A 324 6.45 10.22 6.73
C GLU A 324 4.95 10.21 7.08
N ASN A 325 4.07 10.24 6.07
CA ASN A 325 2.62 10.17 6.30
C ASN A 325 2.19 8.81 6.84
N LEU A 326 2.77 7.74 6.30
CA LEU A 326 2.48 6.38 6.75
C LEU A 326 2.93 6.18 8.20
N GLU A 327 4.16 6.57 8.54
CA GLU A 327 4.72 6.48 9.90
C GLU A 327 3.93 7.34 10.88
N ALA A 328 3.66 8.61 10.54
CA ALA A 328 2.89 9.51 11.39
C ALA A 328 1.47 8.98 11.66
N LEU A 329 0.86 8.30 10.68
CA LEU A 329 -0.47 7.69 10.85
C LEU A 329 -0.42 6.45 11.76
N LEU A 330 0.58 5.58 11.60
CA LEU A 330 0.78 4.42 12.49
C LEU A 330 1.04 4.88 13.93
N GLU A 331 1.86 5.90 14.13
CA GLU A 331 2.11 6.50 15.43
C GLU A 331 0.84 7.11 16.05
N ALA A 332 0.01 7.77 15.23
CA ALA A 332 -1.25 8.35 15.68
C ALA A 332 -2.25 7.30 16.21
N PHE A 333 -2.25 6.07 15.70
CA PHE A 333 -3.09 4.98 16.24
C PHE A 333 -2.72 4.62 17.67
N CYS A 334 -1.45 4.78 18.05
CA CYS A 334 -0.98 4.52 19.40
C CYS A 334 -1.18 5.71 20.34
N GLN A 335 -1.08 6.95 19.83
CA GLN A 335 -1.00 8.15 20.65
C GLN A 335 -2.33 8.90 20.81
N ARG A 336 -3.26 8.76 19.86
CA ARG A 336 -4.50 9.54 19.82
C ARG A 336 -5.71 8.72 20.25
N GLU A 337 -6.41 9.17 21.28
CA GLU A 337 -7.61 8.50 21.77
C GLU A 337 -8.72 8.40 20.70
N GLU A 338 -8.84 9.42 19.84
CA GLU A 338 -9.83 9.48 18.77
C GLU A 338 -9.57 8.48 17.63
N LEU A 339 -8.36 7.93 17.55
CA LEU A 339 -7.97 6.85 16.63
C LEU A 339 -7.73 5.51 17.34
N SER A 340 -8.14 5.42 18.61
CA SER A 340 -8.03 4.17 19.36
C SER A 340 -8.87 3.05 18.73
N LEU A 341 -8.47 1.81 18.99
CA LEU A 341 -9.18 0.60 18.51
C LEU A 341 -10.68 0.61 18.89
N VAL A 342 -11.04 1.20 20.04
CA VAL A 342 -12.42 1.36 20.47
C VAL A 342 -13.23 2.24 19.51
N CYS A 343 -12.64 3.31 18.98
CA CYS A 343 -13.30 4.18 18.01
C CYS A 343 -13.54 3.46 16.67
N PHE A 344 -12.59 2.60 16.24
CA PHE A 344 -12.81 1.73 15.08
C PHE A 344 -13.99 0.77 15.28
N PHE A 345 -14.06 0.10 16.42
CA PHE A 345 -15.18 -0.81 16.71
C PHE A 345 -16.50 -0.08 16.75
N ARG A 346 -16.57 1.10 17.38
CA ARG A 346 -17.79 1.92 17.38
C ARG A 346 -18.21 2.30 15.97
N GLU A 347 -17.28 2.76 15.13
CA GLU A 347 -17.58 3.10 13.73
C GLU A 347 -18.13 1.91 12.95
N LEU A 348 -17.55 0.73 13.13
CA LEU A 348 -17.99 -0.49 12.47
C LEU A 348 -19.37 -0.97 12.96
N CYS A 349 -19.76 -0.62 14.18
CA CYS A 349 -21.07 -0.96 14.74
C CYS A 349 -22.18 0.06 14.42
N LEU A 350 -21.83 1.32 14.16
CA LEU A 350 -22.79 2.40 13.82
C LEU A 350 -23.37 2.25 12.41
N SER A 351 -22.81 1.47 11.59
CA SER A 351 -23.15 1.24 10.19
C SER A 351 -23.86 -0.07 10.02
#